data_41f6167e9492a3de8d078c0f1aae0334
#
_entry.id   41f6167e9492a3de8d078c0f1aae0334
#
_cell.length_a   1.000
_cell.length_b   1.000
_cell.length_c   1.000
_cell.angle_alpha   90.00
_cell.angle_beta   90.00
_cell.angle_gamma   90.00
#
_symmetry.space_group_name_H-M   'P 1'
#
loop_
_entity.id
_entity.type
_entity.pdbx_description
1 polymer ?
#
loop_
_entity_poly.entity_id
_entity_poly.type
_entity_poly.pdbx_seq_one_letter_code
_entity_poly.pdbx_strand_id
1 'polypeptide(L)'
;MISTTQTPPLSPPGALALGRLRIAVELKQFFRDRDSAIWNFLLPVLLLVIFGSIFGGQDLGPGIDVTFSQYFVAGMIASGVVYTSFQNLAIAIPIEREVGALKRLSGTPMPKLSYFIGKIATVFLIYVGQVILLLIVGIVFFKLHLPTTGTQWLTFAWVSVLGLIACTLCGLAFSSVPKTAKGASAIVAPIVLVLQFASGVFIQFSELPTWMQHFASVFPLKWLTQGMRSVFLPSEAQSLEVAGSWELGRVALALGIWSVLGLVLALLFFRWQLRKDE
;
A
#
# COMPACT_ATOMS: atom_id res chain seq x y z
N MET A 1 17.19 55.36 -26.86
CA MET A 1 17.29 53.93 -27.20
C MET A 1 17.37 53.14 -25.89
N ILE A 2 16.28 52.54 -25.48
CA ILE A 2 16.26 51.67 -24.27
C ILE A 2 16.64 50.28 -24.75
N SER A 3 17.85 49.83 -24.39
CA SER A 3 18.31 48.49 -24.68
C SER A 3 17.55 47.49 -23.77
N THR A 4 16.56 46.78 -24.31
CA THR A 4 15.91 45.67 -23.67
C THR A 4 16.88 44.49 -23.62
N THR A 5 17.59 44.33 -22.52
CA THR A 5 18.32 43.08 -22.22
C THR A 5 17.30 41.94 -22.14
N GLN A 6 17.18 41.17 -23.21
CA GLN A 6 16.43 39.91 -23.20
C GLN A 6 17.17 38.91 -22.28
N THR A 7 16.63 38.68 -21.08
CA THR A 7 17.06 37.55 -20.25
C THR A 7 16.80 36.26 -21.05
N PRO A 8 17.79 35.37 -21.19
CA PRO A 8 17.59 34.13 -21.91
C PRO A 8 16.47 33.31 -21.23
N PRO A 9 15.60 32.65 -22.02
CA PRO A 9 14.53 31.85 -21.46
C PRO A 9 15.14 30.76 -20.57
N LEU A 10 14.79 30.79 -19.27
CA LEU A 10 15.16 29.72 -18.33
C LEU A 10 14.64 28.38 -18.88
N SER A 11 15.53 27.45 -19.16
CA SER A 11 15.13 26.10 -19.53
C SER A 11 14.22 25.52 -18.44
N PRO A 12 13.07 24.92 -18.79
CA PRO A 12 12.17 24.36 -17.78
C PRO A 12 12.92 23.27 -16.97
N PRO A 13 12.72 23.24 -15.63
CA PRO A 13 13.37 22.25 -14.79
C PRO A 13 13.02 20.83 -15.25
N GLY A 14 13.99 19.93 -15.23
CA GLY A 14 13.79 18.53 -15.67
C GLY A 14 12.72 17.79 -14.82
N ALA A 15 12.16 16.72 -15.39
CA ALA A 15 11.10 15.92 -14.76
C ALA A 15 11.44 15.41 -13.35
N LEU A 16 12.72 15.08 -13.08
CA LEU A 16 13.18 14.65 -11.76
C LEU A 16 13.20 15.80 -10.74
N ALA A 17 13.63 17.01 -11.14
CA ALA A 17 13.63 18.18 -10.26
C ALA A 17 12.21 18.56 -9.86
N LEU A 18 11.29 18.60 -10.82
CA LEU A 18 9.86 18.83 -10.56
C LEU A 18 9.23 17.70 -9.75
N GLY A 19 9.65 16.44 -9.98
CA GLY A 19 9.23 15.30 -9.19
C GLY A 19 9.59 15.45 -7.70
N ARG A 20 10.83 15.88 -7.38
CA ARG A 20 11.25 16.14 -5.99
C ARG A 20 10.42 17.25 -5.32
N LEU A 21 10.15 18.32 -6.03
CA LEU A 21 9.26 19.38 -5.52
C LEU A 21 7.83 18.84 -5.30
N ARG A 22 7.36 17.98 -6.19
CA ARG A 22 6.04 17.36 -6.06
C ARG A 22 5.95 16.45 -4.84
N ILE A 23 6.99 15.68 -4.51
CA ILE A 23 7.06 14.87 -3.28
C ILE A 23 6.83 15.76 -2.05
N ALA A 24 7.55 16.88 -1.95
CA ALA A 24 7.41 17.80 -0.84
C ALA A 24 5.98 18.38 -0.72
N VAL A 25 5.36 18.70 -1.87
CA VAL A 25 3.96 19.19 -1.91
C VAL A 25 2.98 18.10 -1.46
N GLU A 26 3.11 16.87 -1.96
CA GLU A 26 2.26 15.73 -1.61
C GLU A 26 2.36 15.39 -0.12
N LEU A 27 3.59 15.31 0.42
CA LEU A 27 3.80 15.08 1.86
C LEU A 27 3.20 16.19 2.70
N LYS A 28 3.40 17.46 2.29
CA LYS A 28 2.81 18.60 2.99
C LYS A 28 1.29 18.55 2.95
N GLN A 29 0.69 18.16 1.84
CA GLN A 29 -0.76 18.00 1.72
C GLN A 29 -1.26 16.88 2.64
N PHE A 30 -0.58 15.71 2.64
CA PHE A 30 -0.92 14.58 3.50
C PHE A 30 -0.91 14.96 4.99
N PHE A 31 0.17 15.59 5.48
CA PHE A 31 0.26 15.99 6.89
C PHE A 31 -0.58 17.21 7.24
N ARG A 32 -1.01 18.04 6.26
CA ARG A 32 -1.93 19.14 6.46
C ARG A 32 -3.37 18.67 6.65
N ASP A 33 -3.75 17.58 6.03
CA ASP A 33 -4.99 16.85 6.31
C ASP A 33 -4.77 15.95 7.54
N ARG A 34 -4.87 16.60 8.72
CA ARG A 34 -4.55 15.96 10.01
C ARG A 34 -5.40 14.72 10.28
N ASP A 35 -6.68 14.77 9.93
CA ASP A 35 -7.62 13.68 10.17
C ASP A 35 -7.22 12.46 9.34
N SER A 36 -6.99 12.63 8.05
CA SER A 36 -6.54 11.55 7.18
C SER A 36 -5.16 11.02 7.59
N ALA A 37 -4.21 11.90 7.96
CA ALA A 37 -2.89 11.49 8.40
C ALA A 37 -2.94 10.69 9.71
N ILE A 38 -3.67 11.19 10.71
CA ILE A 38 -3.82 10.51 12.02
C ILE A 38 -4.46 9.13 11.82
N TRP A 39 -5.59 9.04 11.12
CA TRP A 39 -6.28 7.77 10.93
C TRP A 39 -5.49 6.76 10.08
N ASN A 40 -4.68 7.24 9.13
CA ASN A 40 -3.81 6.37 8.34
C ASN A 40 -2.79 5.62 9.20
N PHE A 41 -2.21 6.28 10.22
CA PHE A 41 -1.25 5.67 11.14
C PHE A 41 -1.94 5.02 12.36
N LEU A 42 -2.96 5.65 12.90
CA LEU A 42 -3.59 5.24 14.15
C LEU A 42 -4.43 3.97 13.98
N LEU A 43 -5.19 3.85 12.89
CA LEU A 43 -6.08 2.71 12.69
C LEU A 43 -5.34 1.36 12.69
N PRO A 44 -4.24 1.16 11.93
CA PRO A 44 -3.48 -0.08 12.00
C PRO A 44 -2.91 -0.38 13.38
N VAL A 45 -2.47 0.66 14.10
CA VAL A 45 -1.94 0.53 15.47
C VAL A 45 -3.05 0.16 16.44
N LEU A 46 -4.22 0.82 16.36
CA LEU A 46 -5.37 0.48 17.21
C LEU A 46 -5.82 -0.97 16.99
N LEU A 47 -5.92 -1.39 15.73
CA LEU A 47 -6.26 -2.78 15.42
C LEU A 47 -5.21 -3.74 15.98
N LEU A 48 -3.91 -3.42 15.83
CA LEU A 48 -2.84 -4.23 16.40
C LEU A 48 -2.95 -4.31 17.92
N VAL A 49 -3.18 -3.19 18.60
CA VAL A 49 -3.31 -3.18 20.07
C VAL A 49 -4.57 -3.92 20.52
N ILE A 50 -5.71 -3.70 19.88
CA ILE A 50 -6.97 -4.36 20.25
C ILE A 50 -6.86 -5.88 20.03
N PHE A 51 -6.57 -6.32 18.81
CA PHE A 51 -6.50 -7.74 18.49
C PHE A 51 -5.33 -8.43 19.19
N GLY A 52 -4.19 -7.76 19.27
CA GLY A 52 -3.02 -8.27 19.99
C GLY A 52 -3.24 -8.40 21.49
N SER A 53 -4.06 -7.53 22.10
CA SER A 53 -4.40 -7.65 23.53
C SER A 53 -5.45 -8.74 23.80
N ILE A 54 -6.43 -8.90 22.91
CA ILE A 54 -7.52 -9.89 23.09
C ILE A 54 -7.01 -11.31 22.78
N PHE A 55 -6.26 -11.47 21.71
CA PHE A 55 -5.87 -12.78 21.18
C PHE A 55 -4.37 -13.07 21.33
N GLY A 56 -3.59 -12.11 21.80
CA GLY A 56 -2.13 -12.14 21.78
C GLY A 56 -1.44 -13.26 22.54
N GLY A 57 -2.14 -13.82 23.53
CA GLY A 57 -1.64 -14.97 24.29
C GLY A 57 -2.04 -16.34 23.71
N GLN A 58 -2.75 -16.36 22.58
CA GLN A 58 -3.17 -17.61 21.97
C GLN A 58 -2.02 -18.19 21.14
N ASP A 59 -1.68 -19.45 21.42
CA ASP A 59 -0.76 -20.23 20.59
C ASP A 59 -1.46 -20.62 19.29
N LEU A 60 -0.77 -20.48 18.16
CA LEU A 60 -1.34 -20.74 16.83
C LEU A 60 -1.34 -22.23 16.45
N GLY A 61 -0.76 -23.07 17.27
CA GLY A 61 -0.76 -24.53 17.07
C GLY A 61 0.28 -25.26 17.92
N PRO A 62 0.12 -26.57 18.12
CA PRO A 62 1.05 -27.37 18.91
C PRO A 62 2.45 -27.40 18.25
N GLY A 63 3.47 -27.06 19.02
CA GLY A 63 4.86 -27.07 18.57
C GLY A 63 5.30 -25.81 17.81
N ILE A 64 4.46 -24.78 17.73
CA ILE A 64 4.76 -23.51 17.08
C ILE A 64 4.91 -22.45 18.17
N ASP A 65 6.14 -22.00 18.40
CA ASP A 65 6.43 -20.91 19.35
C ASP A 65 6.16 -19.53 18.71
N VAL A 66 4.93 -19.33 18.27
CA VAL A 66 4.45 -18.07 17.66
C VAL A 66 3.12 -17.71 18.25
N THR A 67 3.04 -16.50 18.78
CA THR A 67 1.80 -15.94 19.30
C THR A 67 0.95 -15.33 18.18
N PHE A 68 -0.36 -15.25 18.40
CA PHE A 68 -1.28 -14.57 17.48
C PHE A 68 -0.84 -13.12 17.20
N SER A 69 -0.30 -12.42 18.20
CA SER A 69 0.18 -11.04 18.00
C SER A 69 1.29 -10.95 16.96
N GLN A 70 2.25 -11.87 16.98
CA GLN A 70 3.36 -11.87 16.01
C GLN A 70 2.86 -12.16 14.59
N TYR A 71 1.94 -13.12 14.45
CA TYR A 71 1.26 -13.43 13.20
C TYR A 71 0.50 -12.20 12.67
N PHE A 72 -0.20 -11.51 13.57
CA PHE A 72 -1.02 -10.36 13.25
C PHE A 72 -0.20 -9.13 12.82
N VAL A 73 0.95 -8.87 13.48
CA VAL A 73 1.85 -7.77 13.08
C VAL A 73 2.31 -7.95 11.63
N ALA A 74 2.73 -9.16 11.24
CA ALA A 74 3.13 -9.44 9.86
C ALA A 74 1.99 -9.18 8.86
N GLY A 75 0.75 -9.58 9.21
CA GLY A 75 -0.45 -9.29 8.45
C GLY A 75 -0.74 -7.80 8.34
N MET A 76 -0.58 -7.05 9.44
CA MET A 76 -0.80 -5.59 9.47
C MET A 76 0.23 -4.82 8.62
N ILE A 77 1.49 -5.27 8.59
CA ILE A 77 2.52 -4.69 7.72
C ILE A 77 2.15 -4.90 6.24
N ALA A 78 1.69 -6.11 5.88
CA ALA A 78 1.20 -6.41 4.53
C ALA A 78 -0.03 -5.56 4.17
N SER A 79 -0.97 -5.44 5.09
CA SER A 79 -2.16 -4.59 4.96
C SER A 79 -1.79 -3.11 4.75
N GLY A 80 -0.73 -2.65 5.41
CA GLY A 80 -0.16 -1.32 5.25
C GLY A 80 0.22 -0.99 3.80
N VAL A 81 0.72 -1.96 3.04
CA VAL A 81 0.99 -1.79 1.60
C VAL A 81 -0.30 -1.41 0.86
N VAL A 82 -1.39 -2.14 1.11
CA VAL A 82 -2.68 -1.90 0.42
C VAL A 82 -3.31 -0.58 0.85
N TYR A 83 -3.24 -0.24 2.14
CA TYR A 83 -3.79 1.04 2.65
C TYR A 83 -3.06 2.24 2.08
N THR A 84 -1.72 2.24 2.15
CA THR A 84 -0.93 3.41 1.74
C THR A 84 -0.86 3.58 0.23
N SER A 85 -1.00 2.49 -0.55
CA SER A 85 -0.93 2.53 -2.00
C SER A 85 -2.30 2.45 -2.66
N PHE A 86 -2.93 1.27 -2.69
CA PHE A 86 -4.19 1.05 -3.41
C PHE A 86 -5.32 1.95 -2.89
N GLN A 87 -5.63 1.87 -1.60
CA GLN A 87 -6.74 2.61 -1.02
C GLN A 87 -6.51 4.12 -1.09
N ASN A 88 -5.32 4.57 -0.72
CA ASN A 88 -4.98 5.99 -0.74
C ASN A 88 -5.15 6.57 -2.15
N LEU A 89 -4.55 5.96 -3.17
CA LEU A 89 -4.61 6.49 -4.53
C LEU A 89 -5.99 6.35 -5.16
N ALA A 90 -6.68 5.24 -4.93
CA ALA A 90 -8.03 5.02 -5.42
C ALA A 90 -9.06 6.01 -4.86
N ILE A 91 -8.76 6.64 -3.70
CA ILE A 91 -9.59 7.68 -3.09
C ILE A 91 -9.07 9.09 -3.41
N ALA A 92 -7.77 9.35 -3.23
CA ALA A 92 -7.20 10.69 -3.39
C ALA A 92 -7.30 11.22 -4.82
N ILE A 93 -7.09 10.38 -5.83
CA ILE A 93 -7.13 10.81 -7.23
C ILE A 93 -8.51 11.26 -7.68
N PRO A 94 -9.63 10.55 -7.39
CA PRO A 94 -10.97 11.06 -7.62
C PRO A 94 -11.26 12.39 -6.93
N ILE A 95 -10.78 12.58 -5.68
CA ILE A 95 -10.90 13.86 -4.97
C ILE A 95 -10.16 14.97 -5.73
N GLU A 96 -8.90 14.74 -6.09
CA GLU A 96 -8.11 15.72 -6.87
C GLU A 96 -8.73 16.07 -8.22
N ARG A 97 -9.39 15.08 -8.84
CA ARG A 97 -10.09 15.24 -10.11
C ARG A 97 -11.35 16.10 -9.92
N GLU A 98 -12.14 15.86 -8.88
CA GLU A 98 -13.38 16.56 -8.58
C GLU A 98 -13.12 18.06 -8.26
N VAL A 99 -12.09 18.35 -7.45
CA VAL A 99 -11.68 19.76 -7.15
C VAL A 99 -10.93 20.43 -8.31
N GLY A 100 -10.78 19.75 -9.45
CA GLY A 100 -10.12 20.28 -10.64
C GLY A 100 -8.60 20.45 -10.53
N ALA A 101 -7.96 19.85 -9.51
CA ALA A 101 -6.52 19.92 -9.33
C ALA A 101 -5.77 19.25 -10.50
N LEU A 102 -6.21 18.07 -10.95
CA LEU A 102 -5.63 17.38 -12.10
C LEU A 102 -5.80 18.18 -13.40
N LYS A 103 -6.94 18.86 -13.60
CA LYS A 103 -7.18 19.71 -14.77
C LYS A 103 -6.21 20.91 -14.78
N ARG A 104 -6.03 21.58 -13.64
CA ARG A 104 -5.05 22.67 -13.50
C ARG A 104 -3.63 22.18 -13.76
N LEU A 105 -3.29 21.02 -13.24
CA LEU A 105 -1.96 20.40 -13.41
C LEU A 105 -1.68 20.06 -14.89
N SER A 106 -2.68 19.53 -15.59
CA SER A 106 -2.55 19.20 -17.01
C SER A 106 -2.37 20.42 -17.93
N GLY A 107 -2.78 21.60 -17.48
CA GLY A 107 -2.57 22.88 -18.16
C GLY A 107 -1.21 23.56 -17.88
N THR A 108 -0.39 22.99 -17.01
CA THR A 108 0.96 23.49 -16.74
C THR A 108 2.00 22.78 -17.62
N PRO A 109 3.17 23.41 -17.89
CA PRO A 109 4.26 22.76 -18.64
C PRO A 109 4.98 21.63 -17.86
N MET A 110 4.39 21.16 -16.76
CA MET A 110 4.96 20.09 -15.95
C MET A 110 4.82 18.72 -16.65
N PRO A 111 5.89 17.93 -16.77
CA PRO A 111 5.82 16.57 -17.28
C PRO A 111 4.87 15.72 -16.43
N LYS A 112 3.96 14.98 -17.07
CA LYS A 112 3.02 14.07 -16.40
C LYS A 112 3.74 13.06 -15.48
N LEU A 113 4.94 12.65 -15.87
CA LEU A 113 5.78 11.75 -15.07
C LEU A 113 6.11 12.32 -13.68
N SER A 114 6.29 13.64 -13.56
CA SER A 114 6.57 14.29 -12.27
C SER A 114 5.43 14.11 -11.24
N TYR A 115 4.18 14.07 -11.71
CA TYR A 115 3.02 13.76 -10.86
C TYR A 115 3.10 12.34 -10.30
N PHE A 116 3.36 11.35 -11.16
CA PHE A 116 3.44 9.96 -10.73
C PHE A 116 4.65 9.72 -9.81
N ILE A 117 5.79 10.34 -10.09
CA ILE A 117 6.97 10.30 -9.20
C ILE A 117 6.59 10.84 -7.80
N GLY A 118 5.89 11.97 -7.75
CA GLY A 118 5.40 12.54 -6.49
C GLY A 118 4.52 11.54 -5.72
N LYS A 119 3.51 10.97 -6.37
CA LYS A 119 2.57 10.02 -5.75
C LYS A 119 3.27 8.75 -5.26
N ILE A 120 4.09 8.11 -6.11
CA ILE A 120 4.78 6.87 -5.77
C ILE A 120 5.74 7.08 -4.59
N ALA A 121 6.54 8.16 -4.63
CA ALA A 121 7.46 8.45 -3.54
C ALA A 121 6.74 8.79 -2.22
N THR A 122 5.62 9.50 -2.28
CA THR A 122 4.80 9.80 -1.10
C THR A 122 4.21 8.52 -0.50
N VAL A 123 3.64 7.64 -1.32
CA VAL A 123 3.15 6.33 -0.89
C VAL A 123 4.26 5.53 -0.19
N PHE A 124 5.45 5.48 -0.78
CA PHE A 124 6.59 4.78 -0.21
C PHE A 124 7.00 5.37 1.16
N LEU A 125 7.10 6.69 1.27
CA LEU A 125 7.48 7.35 2.52
C LEU A 125 6.45 7.17 3.64
N ILE A 126 5.15 7.23 3.30
CA ILE A 126 4.06 6.97 4.26
C ILE A 126 4.11 5.51 4.72
N TYR A 127 4.30 4.57 3.79
CA TYR A 127 4.44 3.15 4.13
C TYR A 127 5.62 2.89 5.05
N VAL A 128 6.79 3.45 4.77
CA VAL A 128 7.97 3.33 5.65
C VAL A 128 7.67 3.86 7.05
N GLY A 129 7.05 5.04 7.16
CA GLY A 129 6.63 5.59 8.46
C GLY A 129 5.65 4.66 9.19
N GLN A 130 4.69 4.08 8.48
CA GLN A 130 3.71 3.14 9.05
C GLN A 130 4.39 1.84 9.52
N VAL A 131 5.30 1.28 8.73
CA VAL A 131 6.07 0.08 9.13
C VAL A 131 6.88 0.34 10.38
N ILE A 132 7.61 1.45 10.43
CA ILE A 132 8.38 1.83 11.63
C ILE A 132 7.48 1.89 12.86
N LEU A 133 6.33 2.53 12.75
CA LEU A 133 5.37 2.64 13.85
C LEU A 133 4.83 1.27 14.29
N LEU A 134 4.44 0.41 13.35
CA LEU A 134 3.95 -0.94 13.64
C LEU A 134 5.04 -1.82 14.26
N LEU A 135 6.29 -1.70 13.81
CA LEU A 135 7.42 -2.42 14.41
C LEU A 135 7.69 -1.94 15.83
N ILE A 136 7.68 -0.63 16.08
CA ILE A 136 7.85 -0.09 17.45
C ILE A 136 6.77 -0.64 18.37
N VAL A 137 5.50 -0.57 17.97
CA VAL A 137 4.38 -1.09 18.76
C VAL A 137 4.49 -2.61 18.93
N GLY A 138 4.83 -3.34 17.87
CA GLY A 138 5.03 -4.79 17.91
C GLY A 138 6.13 -5.22 18.88
N ILE A 139 7.25 -4.52 18.89
CA ILE A 139 8.38 -4.80 19.79
C ILE A 139 8.02 -4.47 21.25
N VAL A 140 7.48 -3.26 21.48
CA VAL A 140 7.24 -2.74 22.83
C VAL A 140 6.12 -3.50 23.54
N PHE A 141 5.02 -3.78 22.85
CA PHE A 141 3.82 -4.36 23.47
C PHE A 141 3.69 -5.88 23.27
N PHE A 142 4.21 -6.41 22.16
CA PHE A 142 3.98 -7.80 21.76
C PHE A 142 5.27 -8.64 21.61
N LYS A 143 6.42 -8.10 22.03
CA LYS A 143 7.71 -8.82 21.99
C LYS A 143 8.03 -9.38 20.60
N LEU A 144 7.69 -8.64 19.54
CA LEU A 144 7.96 -9.04 18.17
C LEU A 144 9.46 -9.24 17.98
N HIS A 145 9.84 -10.39 17.46
CA HIS A 145 11.21 -10.65 17.06
C HIS A 145 11.48 -10.04 15.68
N LEU A 146 12.51 -9.21 15.62
CA LEU A 146 12.95 -8.65 14.34
C LEU A 146 13.69 -9.72 13.52
N PRO A 147 13.67 -9.62 12.19
CA PRO A 147 14.48 -10.47 11.33
C PRO A 147 15.96 -10.39 11.71
N THR A 148 16.58 -11.55 11.90
CA THR A 148 17.99 -11.66 12.33
C THR A 148 18.94 -11.87 11.17
N THR A 149 18.44 -12.34 10.02
CA THR A 149 19.26 -12.66 8.84
C THR A 149 19.10 -11.61 7.73
N GLY A 150 20.19 -11.38 7.00
CA GLY A 150 20.16 -10.48 5.83
C GLY A 150 19.19 -10.96 4.74
N THR A 151 18.97 -12.26 4.62
CA THR A 151 18.00 -12.85 3.67
C THR A 151 16.57 -12.50 4.02
N GLN A 152 16.20 -12.46 5.30
CA GLN A 152 14.88 -12.02 5.73
C GLN A 152 14.65 -10.53 5.42
N TRP A 153 15.64 -9.66 5.69
CA TRP A 153 15.57 -8.25 5.33
C TRP A 153 15.49 -8.02 3.82
N LEU A 154 16.22 -8.82 3.04
CA LEU A 154 16.10 -8.79 1.58
C LEU A 154 14.69 -9.21 1.13
N THR A 155 14.13 -10.27 1.73
CA THR A 155 12.76 -10.71 1.46
C THR A 155 11.76 -9.62 1.83
N PHE A 156 11.90 -8.99 3.00
CA PHE A 156 11.09 -7.84 3.38
C PHE A 156 11.13 -6.73 2.34
N ALA A 157 12.34 -6.37 1.88
CA ALA A 157 12.53 -5.29 0.93
C ALA A 157 11.85 -5.58 -0.43
N TRP A 158 12.10 -6.75 -1.03
CA TRP A 158 11.53 -7.05 -2.34
C TRP A 158 10.01 -7.29 -2.29
N VAL A 159 9.48 -7.93 -1.23
CA VAL A 159 8.02 -8.11 -1.05
C VAL A 159 7.35 -6.74 -0.90
N SER A 160 7.93 -5.86 -0.07
CA SER A 160 7.41 -4.49 0.11
C SER A 160 7.43 -3.70 -1.19
N VAL A 161 8.56 -3.67 -1.89
CA VAL A 161 8.70 -2.89 -3.13
C VAL A 161 7.77 -3.41 -4.23
N LEU A 162 7.77 -4.72 -4.46
CA LEU A 162 6.93 -5.32 -5.49
C LEU A 162 5.43 -5.18 -5.16
N GLY A 163 5.07 -5.34 -3.89
CA GLY A 163 3.73 -5.10 -3.40
C GLY A 163 3.28 -3.65 -3.55
N LEU A 164 4.14 -2.69 -3.20
CA LEU A 164 3.86 -1.26 -3.39
C LEU A 164 3.67 -0.93 -4.87
N ILE A 165 4.49 -1.49 -5.76
CA ILE A 165 4.33 -1.31 -7.22
C ILE A 165 2.97 -1.85 -7.66
N ALA A 166 2.66 -3.12 -7.34
CA ALA A 166 1.42 -3.76 -7.74
C ALA A 166 0.20 -2.98 -7.24
N CYS A 167 0.15 -2.68 -5.92
CA CYS A 167 -0.99 -2.01 -5.32
C CYS A 167 -1.11 -0.54 -5.74
N THR A 168 0.00 0.18 -5.96
CA THR A 168 0.00 1.55 -6.51
C THR A 168 -0.61 1.58 -7.90
N LEU A 169 -0.16 0.70 -8.78
CA LEU A 169 -0.66 0.62 -10.17
C LEU A 169 -2.14 0.22 -10.21
N CYS A 170 -2.55 -0.71 -9.38
CA CYS A 170 -3.97 -1.06 -9.22
C CYS A 170 -4.79 0.11 -8.68
N GLY A 171 -4.27 0.88 -7.71
CA GLY A 171 -4.92 2.07 -7.18
C GLY A 171 -5.09 3.17 -8.23
N LEU A 172 -4.06 3.40 -9.04
CA LEU A 172 -4.11 4.32 -10.19
C LEU A 172 -5.18 3.89 -11.20
N ALA A 173 -5.20 2.61 -11.58
CA ALA A 173 -6.20 2.06 -12.48
C ALA A 173 -7.62 2.22 -11.92
N PHE A 174 -7.82 1.80 -10.67
CA PHE A 174 -9.11 1.83 -9.99
C PHE A 174 -9.63 3.25 -9.75
N SER A 175 -8.74 4.24 -9.65
CA SER A 175 -9.12 5.65 -9.45
C SER A 175 -10.05 6.21 -10.54
N SER A 176 -10.18 5.52 -11.66
CA SER A 176 -11.09 5.90 -12.77
C SER A 176 -12.49 5.29 -12.68
N VAL A 177 -12.70 4.36 -11.75
CA VAL A 177 -14.00 3.70 -11.53
C VAL A 177 -15.00 4.62 -10.80
N PRO A 178 -14.62 5.26 -9.66
CA PRO A 178 -15.53 6.17 -8.97
C PRO A 178 -15.75 7.45 -9.77
N LYS A 179 -17.03 7.87 -9.86
CA LYS A 179 -17.41 9.13 -10.52
C LYS A 179 -17.24 10.37 -9.63
N THR A 180 -17.32 10.19 -8.30
CA THR A 180 -17.25 11.26 -7.30
C THR A 180 -16.26 10.93 -6.18
N ALA A 181 -15.76 11.92 -5.49
CA ALA A 181 -14.92 11.75 -4.31
C ALA A 181 -15.62 10.93 -3.20
N LYS A 182 -16.88 11.25 -2.93
CA LYS A 182 -17.71 10.52 -1.95
C LYS A 182 -17.91 9.05 -2.36
N GLY A 183 -18.18 8.81 -3.65
CA GLY A 183 -18.31 7.46 -4.20
C GLY A 183 -17.01 6.66 -4.12
N ALA A 184 -15.86 7.29 -4.24
CA ALA A 184 -14.56 6.63 -4.12
C ALA A 184 -14.38 6.00 -2.74
N SER A 185 -14.56 6.74 -1.67
CA SER A 185 -14.45 6.23 -0.30
C SER A 185 -15.49 5.13 -0.02
N ALA A 186 -16.74 5.33 -0.49
CA ALA A 186 -17.83 4.38 -0.27
C ALA A 186 -17.62 3.02 -0.97
N ILE A 187 -16.88 2.99 -2.08
CA ILE A 187 -16.59 1.75 -2.82
C ILE A 187 -15.29 1.11 -2.36
N VAL A 188 -14.22 1.91 -2.20
CA VAL A 188 -12.86 1.38 -1.95
C VAL A 188 -12.74 0.81 -0.55
N ALA A 189 -13.28 1.48 0.48
CA ALA A 189 -13.10 1.04 1.85
C ALA A 189 -13.73 -0.34 2.14
N PRO A 190 -14.97 -0.66 1.71
CA PRO A 190 -15.52 -2.01 1.87
C PRO A 190 -14.73 -3.08 1.09
N ILE A 191 -14.26 -2.78 -0.11
CA ILE A 191 -13.45 -3.71 -0.90
C ILE A 191 -12.18 -4.08 -0.14
N VAL A 192 -11.45 -3.09 0.38
CA VAL A 192 -10.21 -3.33 1.13
C VAL A 192 -10.51 -4.10 2.41
N LEU A 193 -11.59 -3.77 3.12
CA LEU A 193 -12.00 -4.47 4.34
C LEU A 193 -12.27 -5.96 4.08
N VAL A 194 -13.06 -6.27 3.04
CA VAL A 194 -13.35 -7.65 2.64
C VAL A 194 -12.08 -8.40 2.27
N LEU A 195 -11.19 -7.77 1.50
CA LEU A 195 -9.90 -8.37 1.15
C LEU A 195 -9.02 -8.66 2.36
N GLN A 196 -9.04 -7.82 3.40
CA GLN A 196 -8.27 -8.07 4.61
C GLN A 196 -8.76 -9.29 5.39
N PHE A 197 -10.07 -9.44 5.53
CA PHE A 197 -10.62 -10.64 6.16
C PHE A 197 -10.33 -11.90 5.33
N ALA A 198 -10.54 -11.85 4.03
CA ALA A 198 -10.34 -12.97 3.14
C ALA A 198 -8.86 -13.37 2.97
N SER A 199 -7.92 -12.43 3.10
CA SER A 199 -6.49 -12.68 2.86
C SER A 199 -5.72 -13.11 4.11
N GLY A 200 -6.42 -13.40 5.20
CA GLY A 200 -5.78 -13.90 6.41
C GLY A 200 -5.04 -12.84 7.22
N VAL A 201 -5.41 -11.55 7.11
CA VAL A 201 -4.83 -10.49 7.94
C VAL A 201 -5.30 -10.61 9.38
N PHE A 202 -6.61 -10.81 9.59
CA PHE A 202 -7.25 -10.86 10.90
C PHE A 202 -7.43 -12.27 11.45
N ILE A 203 -7.49 -13.27 10.58
CA ILE A 203 -7.75 -14.68 10.93
C ILE A 203 -6.68 -15.51 10.23
N GLN A 204 -6.28 -16.61 10.84
CA GLN A 204 -5.34 -17.54 10.22
C GLN A 204 -5.88 -18.03 8.87
N PHE A 205 -5.07 -17.92 7.81
CA PHE A 205 -5.54 -18.17 6.44
C PHE A 205 -6.00 -19.62 6.23
N SER A 206 -5.37 -20.60 6.88
CA SER A 206 -5.75 -22.00 6.82
C SER A 206 -7.10 -22.31 7.50
N GLU A 207 -7.55 -21.47 8.43
CA GLU A 207 -8.85 -21.62 9.09
C GLU A 207 -10.03 -21.07 8.26
N LEU A 208 -9.74 -20.36 7.19
CA LEU A 208 -10.79 -19.82 6.33
C LEU A 208 -11.44 -20.93 5.48
N PRO A 209 -12.73 -20.80 5.13
CA PRO A 209 -13.37 -21.73 4.20
C PRO A 209 -12.63 -21.79 2.85
N THR A 210 -12.56 -22.98 2.24
CA THR A 210 -11.81 -23.22 1.01
C THR A 210 -12.16 -22.27 -0.13
N TRP A 211 -13.45 -21.95 -0.30
CA TRP A 211 -13.88 -20.99 -1.32
C TRP A 211 -13.29 -19.58 -1.09
N MET A 212 -13.15 -19.16 0.18
CA MET A 212 -12.57 -17.87 0.53
C MET A 212 -11.06 -17.86 0.31
N GLN A 213 -10.38 -18.96 0.61
CA GLN A 213 -8.96 -19.16 0.32
C GLN A 213 -8.69 -19.04 -1.20
N HIS A 214 -9.51 -19.67 -2.04
CA HIS A 214 -9.40 -19.57 -3.50
C HIS A 214 -9.68 -18.14 -3.98
N PHE A 215 -10.73 -17.51 -3.47
CA PHE A 215 -11.05 -16.12 -3.79
C PHE A 215 -9.89 -15.18 -3.43
N ALA A 216 -9.38 -15.27 -2.22
CA ALA A 216 -8.28 -14.40 -1.75
C ALA A 216 -6.98 -14.63 -2.50
N SER A 217 -6.71 -15.87 -2.93
CA SER A 217 -5.49 -16.21 -3.68
C SER A 217 -5.40 -15.55 -5.05
N VAL A 218 -6.50 -15.01 -5.57
CA VAL A 218 -6.51 -14.18 -6.78
C VAL A 218 -5.88 -12.82 -6.51
N PHE A 219 -6.02 -12.26 -5.30
CA PHE A 219 -5.64 -10.89 -5.00
C PHE A 219 -4.22 -10.77 -4.41
N PRO A 220 -3.55 -9.61 -4.59
CA PRO A 220 -2.16 -9.43 -4.14
C PRO A 220 -2.01 -9.44 -2.62
N LEU A 221 -3.05 -9.09 -1.84
CA LEU A 221 -2.95 -9.00 -0.38
C LEU A 221 -2.64 -10.33 0.28
N LYS A 222 -3.24 -11.45 -0.18
CA LYS A 222 -2.92 -12.80 0.33
C LYS A 222 -1.43 -13.11 0.18
N TRP A 223 -0.86 -12.81 -0.95
CA TRP A 223 0.55 -13.06 -1.22
C TRP A 223 1.48 -12.12 -0.45
N LEU A 224 1.03 -10.88 -0.22
CA LEU A 224 1.72 -9.93 0.65
C LEU A 224 1.75 -10.43 2.11
N THR A 225 0.63 -10.93 2.64
CA THR A 225 0.58 -11.46 4.00
C THR A 225 1.49 -12.66 4.17
N GLN A 226 1.47 -13.59 3.23
CA GLN A 226 2.35 -14.76 3.23
C GLN A 226 3.84 -14.37 3.12
N GLY A 227 4.17 -13.43 2.22
CA GLY A 227 5.53 -12.92 2.09
C GLY A 227 6.02 -12.21 3.35
N MET A 228 5.19 -11.41 4.02
CA MET A 228 5.57 -10.75 5.28
C MET A 228 5.71 -11.75 6.44
N ARG A 229 4.87 -12.78 6.50
CA ARG A 229 5.01 -13.85 7.50
C ARG A 229 6.33 -14.59 7.37
N SER A 230 6.78 -14.86 6.16
CA SER A 230 8.09 -15.50 5.93
C SER A 230 9.27 -14.69 6.47
N VAL A 231 9.08 -13.38 6.68
CA VAL A 231 10.09 -12.47 7.22
C VAL A 231 10.10 -12.46 8.75
N PHE A 232 8.91 -12.36 9.36
CA PHE A 232 8.76 -12.10 10.80
C PHE A 232 8.48 -13.35 11.63
N LEU A 233 8.13 -14.48 11.01
CA LEU A 233 7.83 -15.71 11.71
C LEU A 233 8.93 -16.76 11.48
N PRO A 234 9.15 -17.66 12.43
CA PRO A 234 10.10 -18.77 12.30
C PRO A 234 9.63 -19.79 11.26
N SER A 235 10.54 -20.67 10.85
CA SER A 235 10.28 -21.67 9.80
C SER A 235 9.16 -22.65 10.14
N GLU A 236 8.98 -22.97 11.42
CA GLU A 236 7.94 -23.86 11.94
C GLU A 236 6.53 -23.33 11.65
N ALA A 237 6.37 -22.01 11.58
CA ALA A 237 5.11 -21.35 11.24
C ALA A 237 4.68 -21.55 9.77
N GLN A 238 5.49 -22.18 8.92
CA GLN A 238 5.09 -22.60 7.56
C GLN A 238 3.88 -23.54 7.60
N SER A 239 3.75 -24.35 8.65
CA SER A 239 2.60 -25.24 8.85
C SER A 239 1.26 -24.48 9.00
N LEU A 240 1.28 -23.19 9.31
CA LEU A 240 0.09 -22.33 9.36
C LEU A 240 -0.40 -21.92 7.95
N GLU A 241 0.43 -22.07 6.93
CA GLU A 241 0.02 -21.82 5.55
C GLU A 241 -0.57 -23.07 4.92
N VAL A 242 -1.56 -22.91 4.04
CA VAL A 242 -2.28 -24.03 3.40
C VAL A 242 -1.34 -24.99 2.64
N ALA A 243 -0.27 -24.47 2.06
CA ALA A 243 0.72 -25.25 1.33
C ALA A 243 1.85 -25.80 2.23
N GLY A 244 1.84 -25.52 3.54
CA GLY A 244 2.93 -25.91 4.45
C GLY A 244 4.28 -25.27 4.12
N SER A 245 4.30 -24.20 3.34
CA SER A 245 5.51 -23.51 2.89
C SER A 245 5.23 -22.05 2.56
N TRP A 246 6.26 -21.19 2.61
CA TRP A 246 6.10 -19.76 2.30
C TRP A 246 5.87 -19.46 0.82
N GLU A 247 6.10 -20.39 -0.08
CA GLU A 247 5.89 -20.28 -1.53
C GLU A 247 6.39 -18.95 -2.13
N LEU A 248 7.57 -18.48 -1.74
CA LEU A 248 8.09 -17.16 -2.13
C LEU A 248 8.14 -16.95 -3.66
N GLY A 249 8.36 -18.03 -4.42
CA GLY A 249 8.27 -17.97 -5.88
C GLY A 249 6.88 -17.62 -6.38
N ARG A 250 5.82 -18.17 -5.76
CA ARG A 250 4.42 -17.81 -6.08
C ARG A 250 4.08 -16.40 -5.60
N VAL A 251 4.62 -15.97 -4.45
CA VAL A 251 4.48 -14.59 -3.98
C VAL A 251 5.03 -13.62 -5.03
N ALA A 252 6.26 -13.86 -5.52
CA ALA A 252 6.88 -13.03 -6.54
C ALA A 252 6.09 -13.04 -7.86
N LEU A 253 5.64 -14.21 -8.30
CA LEU A 253 4.84 -14.37 -9.51
C LEU A 253 3.51 -13.63 -9.43
N ALA A 254 2.76 -13.80 -8.34
CA ALA A 254 1.47 -13.16 -8.16
C ALA A 254 1.59 -11.64 -8.09
N LEU A 255 2.54 -11.11 -7.30
CA LEU A 255 2.79 -9.66 -7.21
C LEU A 255 3.31 -9.11 -8.55
N GLY A 256 4.13 -9.88 -9.28
CA GLY A 256 4.59 -9.52 -10.62
C GLY A 256 3.44 -9.45 -11.63
N ILE A 257 2.55 -10.44 -11.66
CA ILE A 257 1.34 -10.44 -12.50
C ILE A 257 0.47 -9.21 -12.19
N TRP A 258 0.22 -8.92 -10.91
CA TRP A 258 -0.56 -7.76 -10.52
C TRP A 258 0.12 -6.43 -10.84
N SER A 259 1.46 -6.38 -10.83
CA SER A 259 2.21 -5.19 -11.26
C SER A 259 2.02 -4.95 -12.76
N VAL A 260 2.14 -5.99 -13.59
CA VAL A 260 1.93 -5.88 -15.04
C VAL A 260 0.47 -5.54 -15.36
N LEU A 261 -0.48 -6.27 -14.76
CA LEU A 261 -1.91 -6.03 -14.95
C LEU A 261 -2.29 -4.62 -14.52
N GLY A 262 -1.84 -4.20 -13.34
CA GLY A 262 -2.08 -2.85 -12.83
C GLY A 262 -1.52 -1.77 -13.74
N LEU A 263 -0.32 -1.98 -14.30
CA LEU A 263 0.28 -1.05 -15.26
C LEU A 263 -0.56 -0.95 -16.53
N VAL A 264 -0.94 -2.08 -17.12
CA VAL A 264 -1.78 -2.11 -18.33
C VAL A 264 -3.11 -1.41 -18.08
N LEU A 265 -3.78 -1.74 -16.96
CA LEU A 265 -5.05 -1.11 -16.60
C LEU A 265 -4.89 0.39 -16.31
N ALA A 266 -3.81 0.80 -15.65
CA ALA A 266 -3.54 2.22 -15.41
C ALA A 266 -3.30 2.98 -16.72
N LEU A 267 -2.54 2.43 -17.66
CA LEU A 267 -2.30 3.06 -18.96
C LEU A 267 -3.59 3.16 -19.81
N LEU A 268 -4.47 2.17 -19.73
CA LEU A 268 -5.71 2.15 -20.50
C LEU A 268 -6.81 3.02 -19.89
N PHE A 269 -6.94 3.05 -18.57
CA PHE A 269 -8.10 3.63 -17.89
C PHE A 269 -7.81 4.92 -17.13
N PHE A 270 -6.55 5.27 -16.84
CA PHE A 270 -6.26 6.50 -16.10
C PHE A 270 -6.69 7.75 -16.86
N ARG A 271 -7.48 8.61 -16.19
CA ARG A 271 -8.03 9.82 -16.80
C ARG A 271 -7.63 11.06 -15.99
N TRP A 272 -7.16 12.08 -16.69
CA TRP A 272 -6.81 13.38 -16.11
C TRP A 272 -8.03 14.27 -15.82
N GLN A 273 -9.13 14.03 -16.52
CA GLN A 273 -10.35 14.86 -16.44
C GLN A 273 -11.58 13.96 -16.30
N LEU A 274 -12.61 14.45 -15.62
CA LEU A 274 -13.94 13.85 -15.67
C LEU A 274 -14.46 13.92 -17.12
N ARG A 275 -15.09 12.86 -17.58
CA ARG A 275 -15.89 12.91 -18.80
C ARG A 275 -17.02 13.91 -18.53
N LYS A 276 -17.09 15.01 -19.31
CA LYS A 276 -18.32 15.76 -19.39
C LYS A 276 -19.32 14.77 -19.99
N ASP A 277 -20.32 14.40 -19.21
CA ASP A 277 -21.48 13.71 -19.77
C ASP A 277 -22.07 14.67 -20.81
N GLU A 278 -22.07 14.25 -22.09
CA GLU A 278 -22.83 14.86 -23.15
C GLU A 278 -24.30 14.73 -22.84
#